data_0d97dcba925aac21f18bbda72bfb8288
#
_entry.id   0d97dcba925aac21f18bbda72bfb8288
#
_cell.length_a   1.000
_cell.length_b   1.000
_cell.length_c   1.000
_cell.angle_alpha   90.00
_cell.angle_beta   90.00
_cell.angle_gamma   90.00
#
_symmetry.space_group_name_H-M   'P 1'
#
loop_
_entity.id
_entity.type
_entity.pdbx_description
1 polymer ?
#
loop_
_entity_poly.entity_id
_entity_poly.type
_entity_poly.pdbx_seq_one_letter_code
_entity_poly.pdbx_strand_id
1 'polypeptide(L)'
;MDVFNHPDYYLLDELLSDEHKMIRDATREWVKKSVSPIIEDYAQRAAFPEHLVKEMGEIGLFGPYVPEEYGGAGLDHMSYGLMMQEVERGDSGIRSTCSVQSSLVMFPIYAYGSEEQKRKFLPKLATGAFLGSFGLTEPNFGSNPGGMTTNFKDMGDHYLLNGAKMWISNAPFCDVAVVWAKSEEGRIHGLIVERGMEGFTTPETHNKWSLRASATGELVFDNVKVPKENLLPGRNGLGAPLSCLDSARFGIAWGALGAAMDCYDTALRYSKERIQFGKPIAAFQLQQKKLAEMITEITKAQLLTWRLGQLKNEGRATTAQISMAKRNNVEIALKIAREARQMLGGMGITGDFSIMRHMMNLESVVTYEGTHDIHLLITGLDITGESAFV
;
A
#
# COMPACT_ATOMS: atom_id res chain seq x y z
N MET A 1 -15.36 12.83 15.73
CA MET A 1 -16.45 12.07 15.10
C MET A 1 -15.96 10.66 14.91
N ASP A 2 -16.72 9.65 15.31
CA ASP A 2 -16.21 8.27 15.19
C ASP A 2 -16.16 7.88 13.73
N VAL A 3 -14.96 7.51 13.27
CA VAL A 3 -14.68 7.28 11.84
C VAL A 3 -15.19 5.92 11.38
N PHE A 4 -15.69 5.09 12.28
CA PHE A 4 -16.20 3.78 11.90
C PHE A 4 -17.21 3.24 12.91
N ASN A 5 -18.44 3.16 12.49
CA ASN A 5 -19.54 2.68 13.32
C ASN A 5 -20.55 1.89 12.46
N HIS A 6 -20.07 1.07 11.52
CA HIS A 6 -20.95 0.21 10.73
C HIS A 6 -21.48 -0.96 11.57
N PRO A 7 -22.65 -1.50 11.24
CA PRO A 7 -23.15 -2.68 11.94
C PRO A 7 -22.32 -3.92 11.61
N ASP A 8 -21.83 -4.61 12.65
CA ASP A 8 -21.16 -5.90 12.55
C ASP A 8 -22.15 -7.04 12.69
N TYR A 9 -22.79 -7.44 11.58
CA TYR A 9 -23.83 -8.48 11.56
C TYR A 9 -23.33 -9.89 11.85
N TYR A 10 -22.04 -10.13 11.64
CA TYR A 10 -21.43 -11.46 11.77
C TYR A 10 -20.47 -11.56 12.95
N LEU A 11 -20.46 -10.55 13.83
CA LEU A 11 -19.62 -10.49 15.02
C LEU A 11 -18.14 -10.74 14.67
N LEU A 12 -17.66 -10.12 13.59
CA LEU A 12 -16.30 -10.30 13.08
C LEU A 12 -15.24 -9.85 14.08
N ASP A 13 -15.61 -8.95 14.98
CA ASP A 13 -14.76 -8.50 16.07
C ASP A 13 -14.41 -9.64 17.05
N GLU A 14 -15.28 -10.66 17.19
CA GLU A 14 -15.01 -11.84 18.01
C GLU A 14 -13.91 -12.75 17.41
N LEU A 15 -13.63 -12.62 16.11
CA LEU A 15 -12.59 -13.39 15.43
C LEU A 15 -11.18 -12.83 15.66
N LEU A 16 -11.07 -11.65 16.28
CA LEU A 16 -9.81 -10.96 16.56
C LEU A 16 -9.41 -11.20 18.02
N SER A 17 -8.12 -11.39 18.27
CA SER A 17 -7.58 -11.41 19.64
C SER A 17 -7.66 -9.99 20.26
N ASP A 18 -7.54 -9.92 21.59
CA ASP A 18 -7.51 -8.64 22.28
C ASP A 18 -6.32 -7.77 21.83
N GLU A 19 -5.18 -8.39 21.52
CA GLU A 19 -4.01 -7.71 20.96
C GLU A 19 -4.32 -7.11 19.58
N HIS A 20 -4.95 -7.88 18.67
CA HIS A 20 -5.38 -7.38 17.35
C HIS A 20 -6.31 -6.18 17.47
N LYS A 21 -7.29 -6.24 18.40
CA LYS A 21 -8.22 -5.13 18.66
C LYS A 21 -7.51 -3.90 19.18
N MET A 22 -6.58 -4.07 20.12
CA MET A 22 -5.79 -2.97 20.69
C MET A 22 -4.94 -2.28 19.63
N ILE A 23 -4.26 -3.03 18.76
CA ILE A 23 -3.43 -2.51 17.68
C ILE A 23 -4.29 -1.76 16.64
N ARG A 24 -5.41 -2.35 16.24
CA ARG A 24 -6.40 -1.72 15.34
C ARG A 24 -6.88 -0.39 15.92
N ASP A 25 -7.31 -0.40 17.17
CA ASP A 25 -7.93 0.76 17.81
C ASP A 25 -6.91 1.88 18.06
N ALA A 26 -5.67 1.54 18.43
CA ALA A 26 -4.58 2.51 18.54
C ALA A 26 -4.25 3.17 17.19
N THR A 27 -4.18 2.38 16.12
CA THR A 27 -3.97 2.90 14.76
C THR A 27 -5.12 3.81 14.33
N ARG A 28 -6.36 3.41 14.60
CA ARG A 28 -7.57 4.21 14.32
C ARG A 28 -7.55 5.55 15.03
N GLU A 29 -7.20 5.58 16.31
CA GLU A 29 -7.12 6.83 17.05
C GLU A 29 -6.03 7.76 16.53
N TRP A 30 -4.89 7.23 16.12
CA TRP A 30 -3.87 8.02 15.42
C TRP A 30 -4.39 8.60 14.11
N VAL A 31 -5.06 7.81 13.28
CA VAL A 31 -5.65 8.28 12.02
C VAL A 31 -6.66 9.40 12.26
N LYS A 32 -7.53 9.26 13.25
CA LYS A 32 -8.50 10.30 13.63
C LYS A 32 -7.81 11.60 14.06
N LYS A 33 -6.74 11.50 14.82
CA LYS A 33 -6.04 12.64 15.43
C LYS A 33 -5.09 13.32 14.45
N SER A 34 -4.29 12.56 13.70
CA SER A 34 -3.17 13.09 12.93
C SER A 34 -3.45 13.14 11.43
N VAL A 35 -4.21 12.21 10.86
CA VAL A 35 -4.44 12.11 9.41
C VAL A 35 -5.74 12.82 9.00
N SER A 36 -6.88 12.41 9.56
CA SER A 36 -8.21 12.88 9.11
C SER A 36 -8.39 14.40 9.13
N PRO A 37 -7.84 15.16 10.09
CA PRO A 37 -8.05 16.62 10.11
C PRO A 37 -7.33 17.38 9.01
N ILE A 38 -6.29 16.82 8.42
CA ILE A 38 -5.39 17.56 7.50
C ILE A 38 -5.39 17.00 6.07
N ILE A 39 -5.77 15.75 5.89
CA ILE A 39 -5.49 15.03 4.65
C ILE A 39 -6.22 15.58 3.44
N GLU A 40 -7.42 16.15 3.61
CA GLU A 40 -8.16 16.74 2.52
C GLU A 40 -7.45 17.99 1.96
N ASP A 41 -6.93 18.86 2.84
CA ASP A 41 -6.15 20.01 2.42
C ASP A 41 -4.87 19.63 1.67
N TYR A 42 -4.15 18.60 2.16
CA TYR A 42 -2.98 18.07 1.46
C TYR A 42 -3.33 17.47 0.10
N ALA A 43 -4.46 16.74 0.00
CA ALA A 43 -4.92 16.19 -1.27
C ALA A 43 -5.31 17.31 -2.26
N GLN A 44 -6.01 18.37 -1.81
CA GLN A 44 -6.36 19.53 -2.65
C GLN A 44 -5.11 20.24 -3.19
N ARG A 45 -4.08 20.40 -2.38
CA ARG A 45 -2.81 21.02 -2.77
C ARG A 45 -1.87 20.08 -3.53
N ALA A 46 -2.20 18.80 -3.65
CA ALA A 46 -1.33 17.75 -4.19
C ALA A 46 0.05 17.70 -3.48
N ALA A 47 0.05 17.76 -2.16
CA ALA A 47 1.24 17.76 -1.31
C ALA A 47 1.23 16.57 -0.35
N PHE A 48 2.41 16.08 0.01
CA PHE A 48 2.58 15.00 0.99
C PHE A 48 2.83 15.56 2.39
N PRO A 49 2.17 15.07 3.44
CA PRO A 49 2.38 15.51 4.82
C PRO A 49 3.60 14.85 5.44
N GLU A 50 4.81 15.31 5.10
CA GLU A 50 6.09 14.71 5.52
C GLU A 50 6.23 14.51 7.04
N HIS A 51 5.66 15.42 7.84
CA HIS A 51 5.72 15.33 9.31
C HIS A 51 5.09 14.04 9.86
N LEU A 52 4.14 13.43 9.13
CA LEU A 52 3.53 12.16 9.54
C LEU A 52 4.51 10.99 9.51
N VAL A 53 5.60 11.06 8.72
CA VAL A 53 6.58 9.95 8.61
C VAL A 53 7.17 9.63 9.98
N LYS A 54 7.54 10.65 10.74
CA LYS A 54 8.07 10.46 12.11
C LYS A 54 7.02 9.86 13.04
N GLU A 55 5.79 10.39 13.02
CA GLU A 55 4.69 9.85 13.84
C GLU A 55 4.39 8.39 13.51
N MET A 56 4.38 8.02 12.20
CA MET A 56 4.19 6.63 11.76
C MET A 56 5.27 5.69 12.32
N GLY A 57 6.53 6.14 12.37
CA GLY A 57 7.61 5.39 13.00
C GLY A 57 7.41 5.25 14.51
N GLU A 58 7.07 6.35 15.21
CA GLU A 58 6.86 6.37 16.66
C GLU A 58 5.75 5.42 17.14
N ILE A 59 4.69 5.24 16.35
CA ILE A 59 3.58 4.31 16.67
C ILE A 59 3.77 2.91 16.06
N GLY A 60 4.94 2.61 15.46
CA GLY A 60 5.28 1.28 14.97
C GLY A 60 4.59 0.84 13.68
N LEU A 61 4.17 1.77 12.80
CA LEU A 61 3.55 1.44 11.52
C LEU A 61 4.55 0.90 10.48
N PHE A 62 5.85 1.12 10.68
CA PHE A 62 6.89 0.71 9.74
C PHE A 62 7.50 -0.63 10.12
N GLY A 63 7.32 -1.63 9.25
CA GLY A 63 7.86 -2.97 9.45
C GLY A 63 7.38 -3.67 10.72
N PRO A 64 6.08 -3.62 11.10
CA PRO A 64 5.62 -4.14 12.39
C PRO A 64 5.92 -5.62 12.59
N TYR A 65 6.02 -6.41 11.52
CA TYR A 65 6.38 -7.84 11.55
C TYR A 65 7.90 -8.11 11.52
N VAL A 66 8.73 -7.08 11.41
CA VAL A 66 10.18 -7.22 11.52
C VAL A 66 10.53 -7.45 13.00
N PRO A 67 11.47 -8.38 13.33
CA PRO A 67 11.85 -8.64 14.70
C PRO A 67 12.38 -7.41 15.45
N GLU A 68 12.18 -7.39 16.77
CA GLU A 68 12.60 -6.28 17.65
C GLU A 68 14.11 -6.01 17.59
N GLU A 69 14.94 -7.03 17.40
CA GLU A 69 16.40 -6.89 17.27
C GLU A 69 16.82 -6.00 16.09
N TYR A 70 15.94 -5.80 15.11
CA TYR A 70 16.13 -4.90 13.96
C TYR A 70 15.25 -3.64 14.03
N GLY A 71 14.60 -3.39 15.17
CA GLY A 71 13.79 -2.20 15.40
C GLY A 71 12.33 -2.32 14.98
N GLY A 72 11.87 -3.48 14.53
CA GLY A 72 10.45 -3.77 14.31
C GLY A 72 9.72 -4.08 15.62
N ALA A 73 8.44 -4.37 15.56
CA ALA A 73 7.63 -4.72 16.73
C ALA A 73 7.38 -6.23 16.90
N GLY A 74 7.86 -7.07 15.99
CA GLY A 74 7.71 -8.53 16.04
C GLY A 74 6.25 -9.01 15.96
N LEU A 75 5.35 -8.18 15.45
CA LEU A 75 3.91 -8.47 15.35
C LEU A 75 3.62 -9.45 14.22
N ASP A 76 2.43 -10.04 14.26
CA ASP A 76 1.97 -10.93 13.21
C ASP A 76 1.42 -10.19 11.97
N HIS A 77 1.14 -10.93 10.90
CA HIS A 77 0.61 -10.35 9.67
C HIS A 77 -0.84 -9.87 9.79
N MET A 78 -1.64 -10.44 10.71
CA MET A 78 -3.00 -9.97 10.99
C MET A 78 -2.95 -8.55 11.54
N SER A 79 -2.09 -8.29 12.50
CA SER A 79 -1.83 -6.96 13.07
C SER A 79 -1.41 -5.96 11.99
N TYR A 80 -0.47 -6.34 11.11
CA TYR A 80 -0.08 -5.51 9.97
C TYR A 80 -1.27 -5.20 9.04
N GLY A 81 -2.10 -6.20 8.75
CA GLY A 81 -3.29 -6.02 7.94
C GLY A 81 -4.27 -5.01 8.54
N LEU A 82 -4.57 -5.15 9.82
CA LEU A 82 -5.47 -4.24 10.55
C LEU A 82 -4.92 -2.80 10.60
N MET A 83 -3.61 -2.63 10.79
CA MET A 83 -2.96 -1.33 10.67
C MET A 83 -3.17 -0.71 9.28
N MET A 84 -2.96 -1.47 8.20
CA MET A 84 -3.16 -0.99 6.83
C MET A 84 -4.62 -0.61 6.57
N GLN A 85 -5.57 -1.38 7.10
CA GLN A 85 -6.99 -1.07 7.03
C GLN A 85 -7.31 0.29 7.66
N GLU A 86 -6.86 0.52 8.88
CA GLU A 86 -7.16 1.76 9.58
C GLU A 86 -6.45 2.98 8.96
N VAL A 87 -5.21 2.81 8.50
CA VAL A 87 -4.47 3.91 7.82
C VAL A 87 -5.17 4.28 6.50
N GLU A 88 -5.64 3.33 5.70
CA GLU A 88 -6.31 3.63 4.42
C GLU A 88 -7.74 4.16 4.61
N ARG A 89 -8.37 3.98 5.77
CA ARG A 89 -9.57 4.73 6.15
C ARG A 89 -9.31 6.24 6.17
N GLY A 90 -8.11 6.65 6.58
CA GLY A 90 -7.65 8.03 6.45
C GLY A 90 -7.36 8.39 5.00
N ASP A 91 -6.40 7.69 4.38
CA ASP A 91 -6.01 7.94 2.98
C ASP A 91 -5.15 6.82 2.39
N SER A 92 -5.39 6.49 1.11
CA SER A 92 -4.60 5.49 0.39
C SER A 92 -3.15 5.92 0.14
N GLY A 93 -2.86 7.22 0.04
CA GLY A 93 -1.50 7.74 -0.12
C GLY A 93 -0.65 7.52 1.13
N ILE A 94 -1.23 7.79 2.32
CA ILE A 94 -0.56 7.54 3.60
C ILE A 94 -0.36 6.03 3.81
N ARG A 95 -1.38 5.20 3.51
CA ARG A 95 -1.20 3.74 3.56
C ARG A 95 -0.13 3.26 2.58
N SER A 96 -0.03 3.86 1.38
CA SER A 96 1.01 3.52 0.40
C SER A 96 2.41 3.79 0.96
N THR A 97 2.63 4.90 1.66
CA THR A 97 3.89 5.21 2.35
C THR A 97 4.25 4.12 3.35
N CYS A 98 3.30 3.71 4.22
CA CYS A 98 3.52 2.61 5.19
C CYS A 98 3.83 1.28 4.49
N SER A 99 3.07 0.95 3.44
CA SER A 99 3.21 -0.32 2.72
C SER A 99 4.55 -0.41 1.97
N VAL A 100 4.95 0.67 1.28
CA VAL A 100 6.25 0.72 0.59
C VAL A 100 7.39 0.59 1.60
N GLN A 101 7.36 1.37 2.68
CA GLN A 101 8.37 1.29 3.74
C GLN A 101 8.49 -0.12 4.29
N SER A 102 7.37 -0.72 4.72
CA SER A 102 7.34 -2.03 5.37
C SER A 102 7.63 -3.18 4.41
N SER A 103 6.83 -3.29 3.32
CA SER A 103 6.78 -4.50 2.50
C SER A 103 7.74 -4.48 1.30
N LEU A 104 8.15 -3.30 0.84
CA LEU A 104 8.96 -3.15 -0.36
C LEU A 104 10.40 -2.68 -0.07
N VAL A 105 10.64 -2.10 1.12
CA VAL A 105 11.98 -1.66 1.54
C VAL A 105 12.49 -2.49 2.70
N MET A 106 11.78 -2.50 3.85
CA MET A 106 12.23 -3.26 5.02
C MET A 106 12.20 -4.77 4.78
N PHE A 107 11.15 -5.29 4.14
CA PHE A 107 11.05 -6.72 3.87
C PHE A 107 12.22 -7.27 3.02
N PRO A 108 12.59 -6.72 1.84
CA PRO A 108 13.73 -7.25 1.10
C PRO A 108 15.06 -7.10 1.82
N ILE A 109 15.28 -6.03 2.61
CA ILE A 109 16.48 -5.91 3.43
C ILE A 109 16.50 -6.98 4.52
N TYR A 110 15.36 -7.23 5.20
CA TYR A 110 15.25 -8.28 6.20
C TYR A 110 15.42 -9.69 5.61
N ALA A 111 14.74 -9.99 4.49
CA ALA A 111 14.70 -11.32 3.92
C ALA A 111 15.94 -11.67 3.10
N TYR A 112 16.59 -10.68 2.49
CA TYR A 112 17.66 -10.90 1.49
C TYR A 112 18.95 -10.17 1.81
N GLY A 113 18.95 -9.26 2.76
CA GLY A 113 20.12 -8.48 3.16
C GLY A 113 21.10 -9.29 4.01
N SER A 114 22.37 -8.84 4.02
CA SER A 114 23.36 -9.32 4.98
C SER A 114 23.03 -8.82 6.39
N GLU A 115 23.66 -9.40 7.39
CA GLU A 115 23.48 -8.97 8.79
C GLU A 115 23.88 -7.50 9.00
N GLU A 116 24.95 -7.06 8.32
CA GLU A 116 25.43 -5.68 8.35
C GLU A 116 24.38 -4.74 7.74
N GLN A 117 23.77 -5.12 6.60
CA GLN A 117 22.71 -4.35 5.95
C GLN A 117 21.48 -4.23 6.86
N LYS A 118 21.04 -5.34 7.48
CA LYS A 118 19.90 -5.34 8.40
C LYS A 118 20.14 -4.37 9.56
N ARG A 119 21.29 -4.47 10.24
CA ARG A 119 21.65 -3.59 11.38
C ARG A 119 21.87 -2.14 10.97
N LYS A 120 22.35 -1.88 9.75
CA LYS A 120 22.55 -0.52 9.24
C LYS A 120 21.25 0.19 8.94
N PHE A 121 20.31 -0.49 8.26
CA PHE A 121 19.16 0.17 7.65
C PHE A 121 17.84 -0.03 8.41
N LEU A 122 17.53 -1.24 8.90
CA LEU A 122 16.21 -1.55 9.44
C LEU A 122 15.83 -0.68 10.66
N PRO A 123 16.68 -0.44 11.65
CA PRO A 123 16.31 0.41 12.80
C PRO A 123 15.96 1.85 12.41
N LYS A 124 16.67 2.42 11.42
CA LYS A 124 16.40 3.78 10.93
C LYS A 124 15.11 3.85 10.12
N LEU A 125 14.82 2.80 9.35
CA LEU A 125 13.59 2.68 8.58
C LEU A 125 12.38 2.47 9.50
N ALA A 126 12.50 1.65 10.54
CA ALA A 126 11.45 1.38 11.51
C ALA A 126 11.01 2.64 12.28
N THR A 127 11.95 3.49 12.65
CA THR A 127 11.67 4.74 13.37
C THR A 127 11.23 5.90 12.46
N GLY A 128 11.26 5.73 11.13
CA GLY A 128 11.00 6.82 10.18
C GLY A 128 12.15 7.84 10.11
N ALA A 129 13.31 7.57 10.72
CA ALA A 129 14.51 8.39 10.55
C ALA A 129 15.06 8.29 9.12
N PHE A 130 14.80 7.17 8.44
CA PHE A 130 14.99 6.98 7.01
C PHE A 130 13.65 6.63 6.36
N LEU A 131 13.37 7.28 5.24
CA LEU A 131 12.27 6.91 4.35
C LEU A 131 12.84 6.16 3.15
N GLY A 132 12.17 5.05 2.78
CA GLY A 132 12.62 4.19 1.70
C GLY A 132 11.72 4.22 0.47
N SER A 133 12.30 3.87 -0.67
CA SER A 133 11.61 3.69 -1.96
C SER A 133 11.94 2.34 -2.58
N PHE A 134 11.06 1.88 -3.48
CA PHE A 134 11.20 0.59 -4.18
C PHE A 134 11.21 0.80 -5.68
N GLY A 135 12.35 0.61 -6.32
CA GLY A 135 12.57 0.82 -7.74
C GLY A 135 12.46 -0.48 -8.55
N LEU A 136 11.26 -0.81 -9.05
CA LEU A 136 11.04 -1.95 -9.95
C LEU A 136 10.53 -1.48 -11.31
N THR A 137 9.38 -0.79 -11.35
CA THR A 137 8.69 -0.33 -12.55
C THR A 137 9.51 0.67 -13.33
N GLU A 138 9.57 0.52 -14.67
CA GLU A 138 10.22 1.45 -15.59
C GLU A 138 9.19 2.10 -16.53
N PRO A 139 9.54 3.19 -17.23
CA PRO A 139 8.61 3.85 -18.16
C PRO A 139 7.98 2.90 -19.19
N ASN A 140 8.73 1.90 -19.67
CA ASN A 140 8.28 0.95 -20.70
C ASN A 140 7.95 -0.45 -20.12
N PHE A 141 8.15 -0.70 -18.83
CA PHE A 141 8.01 -2.01 -18.21
C PHE A 141 7.24 -1.93 -16.87
N GLY A 142 5.91 -1.87 -16.97
CA GLY A 142 4.99 -1.93 -15.81
C GLY A 142 4.58 -3.38 -15.50
N SER A 143 3.59 -3.90 -16.21
CA SER A 143 3.06 -5.27 -16.00
C SER A 143 4.05 -6.38 -16.38
N ASN A 144 5.08 -6.06 -17.16
CA ASN A 144 6.19 -6.98 -17.47
C ASN A 144 7.53 -6.48 -16.87
N PRO A 145 7.72 -6.56 -15.55
CA PRO A 145 8.94 -6.07 -14.90
C PRO A 145 10.20 -6.87 -15.30
N GLY A 146 10.06 -8.08 -15.80
CA GLY A 146 11.17 -8.88 -16.33
C GLY A 146 11.85 -8.26 -17.55
N GLY A 147 11.13 -7.39 -18.28
CA GLY A 147 11.67 -6.65 -19.42
C GLY A 147 12.56 -5.47 -19.06
N MET A 148 12.74 -5.14 -17.76
CA MET A 148 13.50 -3.98 -17.30
C MET A 148 14.84 -3.79 -18.03
N THR A 149 15.23 -2.54 -18.20
CA THR A 149 16.48 -2.11 -18.86
C THR A 149 17.50 -1.51 -17.90
N THR A 150 17.08 -1.07 -16.73
CA THR A 150 18.00 -0.63 -15.65
C THR A 150 18.99 -1.75 -15.39
N ASN A 151 20.28 -1.41 -15.44
CA ASN A 151 21.37 -2.39 -15.35
C ASN A 151 22.54 -1.86 -14.53
N PHE A 152 23.37 -2.78 -14.08
CA PHE A 152 24.63 -2.45 -13.41
C PHE A 152 25.78 -3.30 -13.93
N LYS A 153 26.99 -2.72 -13.89
CA LYS A 153 28.24 -3.40 -14.22
C LYS A 153 29.10 -3.54 -13.00
N ASP A 154 29.82 -4.67 -12.94
CA ASP A 154 30.81 -4.90 -11.91
C ASP A 154 32.13 -4.23 -12.28
N MET A 155 32.56 -3.21 -11.52
CA MET A 155 33.80 -2.46 -11.74
C MET A 155 34.95 -2.91 -10.84
N GLY A 156 34.74 -4.02 -10.08
CA GLY A 156 35.71 -4.58 -9.14
C GLY A 156 35.48 -4.08 -7.71
N ASP A 157 35.64 -2.80 -7.45
CA ASP A 157 35.45 -2.19 -6.13
C ASP A 157 34.04 -1.61 -5.89
N HIS A 158 33.26 -1.39 -6.96
CA HIS A 158 31.86 -0.91 -6.90
C HIS A 158 31.03 -1.46 -8.05
N TYR A 159 29.73 -1.26 -8.02
CA TYR A 159 28.81 -1.45 -9.15
C TYR A 159 28.50 -0.10 -9.80
N LEU A 160 28.48 -0.05 -11.12
CA LEU A 160 28.10 1.14 -11.88
C LEU A 160 26.67 0.97 -12.39
N LEU A 161 25.71 1.65 -11.73
CA LEU A 161 24.27 1.53 -11.98
C LEU A 161 23.80 2.61 -12.97
N ASN A 162 23.01 2.17 -13.98
CA ASN A 162 22.41 3.04 -15.00
C ASN A 162 20.96 2.66 -15.28
N GLY A 163 20.11 3.66 -15.53
CA GLY A 163 18.70 3.48 -15.89
C GLY A 163 17.75 4.43 -15.19
N ALA A 164 16.45 4.10 -15.20
CA ALA A 164 15.44 4.90 -14.54
C ALA A 164 14.27 4.03 -14.09
N LYS A 165 13.65 4.41 -12.95
CA LYS A 165 12.42 3.81 -12.41
C LYS A 165 11.33 4.87 -12.34
N MET A 166 10.09 4.47 -12.61
CA MET A 166 8.95 5.38 -12.71
C MET A 166 7.81 4.96 -11.76
N TRP A 167 6.99 5.92 -11.36
CA TRP A 167 5.86 5.74 -10.44
C TRP A 167 6.30 5.27 -9.04
N ILE A 168 7.40 5.82 -8.56
CA ILE A 168 8.02 5.38 -7.32
C ILE A 168 7.50 6.20 -6.15
N SER A 169 6.77 5.53 -5.24
CA SER A 169 6.31 6.14 -3.99
C SER A 169 7.48 6.51 -3.11
N ASN A 170 7.35 7.61 -2.39
CA ASN A 170 8.33 8.20 -1.49
C ASN A 170 9.61 8.75 -2.19
N ALA A 171 9.78 8.57 -3.50
CA ALA A 171 11.01 8.94 -4.21
C ALA A 171 11.51 10.38 -3.94
N PRO A 172 10.65 11.43 -3.94
CA PRO A 172 11.12 12.80 -3.69
C PRO A 172 11.81 12.97 -2.33
N PHE A 173 11.45 12.20 -1.33
CA PHE A 173 11.90 12.32 0.06
C PHE A 173 12.70 11.11 0.57
N CYS A 174 12.91 10.06 -0.25
CA CYS A 174 13.58 8.85 0.22
C CYS A 174 15.05 9.09 0.58
N ASP A 175 15.50 8.50 1.67
CA ASP A 175 16.91 8.44 2.06
C ASP A 175 17.62 7.25 1.42
N VAL A 176 16.87 6.17 1.18
CA VAL A 176 17.37 4.95 0.54
C VAL A 176 16.35 4.41 -0.46
N ALA A 177 16.83 3.74 -1.50
CA ALA A 177 16.01 3.02 -2.47
C ALA A 177 16.51 1.58 -2.63
N VAL A 178 15.59 0.60 -2.54
CA VAL A 178 15.85 -0.77 -3.00
C VAL A 178 15.54 -0.84 -4.48
N VAL A 179 16.57 -0.95 -5.30
CA VAL A 179 16.49 -0.88 -6.77
C VAL A 179 16.77 -2.25 -7.38
N TRP A 180 15.86 -2.72 -8.21
CA TRP A 180 16.03 -3.96 -8.97
C TRP A 180 16.60 -3.65 -10.35
N ALA A 181 17.76 -4.25 -10.66
CA ALA A 181 18.50 -4.01 -11.89
C ALA A 181 19.11 -5.30 -12.43
N LYS A 182 19.40 -5.37 -13.73
CA LYS A 182 20.04 -6.50 -14.39
C LYS A 182 21.56 -6.41 -14.29
N SER A 183 22.23 -7.50 -13.95
CA SER A 183 23.67 -7.65 -14.15
C SER A 183 24.01 -7.78 -15.64
N GLU A 184 25.30 -7.80 -15.99
CA GLU A 184 25.77 -8.02 -17.36
C GLU A 184 25.32 -9.38 -17.92
N GLU A 185 25.10 -10.39 -17.06
CA GLU A 185 24.54 -11.70 -17.44
C GLU A 185 23.00 -11.68 -17.58
N GLY A 186 22.35 -10.53 -17.43
CA GLY A 186 20.90 -10.37 -17.52
C GLY A 186 20.12 -10.84 -16.29
N ARG A 187 20.78 -11.19 -15.17
CA ARG A 187 20.14 -11.62 -13.93
C ARG A 187 19.74 -10.42 -13.09
N ILE A 188 18.53 -10.44 -12.56
CA ILE A 188 17.98 -9.36 -11.72
C ILE A 188 18.52 -9.49 -10.29
N HIS A 189 19.04 -8.39 -9.74
CA HIS A 189 19.52 -8.26 -8.36
C HIS A 189 18.92 -7.00 -7.72
N GLY A 190 18.83 -7.00 -6.39
CA GLY A 190 18.49 -5.84 -5.60
C GLY A 190 19.74 -5.09 -5.13
N LEU A 191 19.75 -3.77 -5.31
CA LEU A 191 20.79 -2.88 -4.80
C LEU A 191 20.17 -1.85 -3.86
N ILE A 192 20.86 -1.51 -2.77
CA ILE A 192 20.50 -0.41 -1.88
C ILE A 192 21.25 0.84 -2.36
N VAL A 193 20.48 1.82 -2.85
CA VAL A 193 21.02 3.11 -3.30
C VAL A 193 20.68 4.17 -2.27
N GLU A 194 21.70 4.86 -1.73
CA GLU A 194 21.51 5.87 -0.71
C GLU A 194 21.45 7.27 -1.34
N ARG A 195 20.62 8.16 -0.78
CA ARG A 195 20.56 9.56 -1.24
C ARG A 195 21.95 10.22 -1.08
N GLY A 196 22.31 11.04 -2.06
CA GLY A 196 23.63 11.72 -2.09
C GLY A 196 24.70 10.98 -2.90
N MET A 197 24.44 9.74 -3.36
CA MET A 197 25.32 9.11 -4.36
C MET A 197 25.29 9.93 -5.65
N GLU A 198 26.48 10.26 -6.18
CA GLU A 198 26.63 11.05 -7.42
C GLU A 198 25.90 10.36 -8.58
N GLY A 199 25.14 11.13 -9.37
CA GLY A 199 24.35 10.62 -10.50
C GLY A 199 22.98 10.05 -10.09
N PHE A 200 22.64 9.95 -8.81
CA PHE A 200 21.31 9.54 -8.33
C PHE A 200 20.42 10.76 -8.09
N THR A 201 19.30 10.84 -8.82
CA THR A 201 18.30 11.91 -8.67
C THR A 201 16.88 11.34 -8.57
N THR A 202 15.99 12.11 -7.95
CA THR A 202 14.62 11.67 -7.63
C THR A 202 13.58 12.73 -7.99
N PRO A 203 13.37 13.05 -9.29
CA PRO A 203 12.41 14.06 -9.72
C PRO A 203 10.98 13.67 -9.32
N GLU A 204 10.20 14.65 -8.85
CA GLU A 204 8.82 14.45 -8.46
C GLU A 204 7.89 14.37 -9.66
N THR A 205 6.89 13.48 -9.58
CA THR A 205 5.81 13.35 -10.57
C THR A 205 4.64 14.27 -10.18
N HIS A 206 4.38 15.27 -11.02
CA HIS A 206 3.28 16.22 -10.85
C HIS A 206 2.04 15.82 -11.68
N ASN A 207 0.94 16.61 -11.55
CA ASN A 207 -0.30 16.49 -12.32
C ASN A 207 -1.05 15.16 -12.16
N LYS A 208 -0.91 14.48 -11.04
CA LYS A 208 -1.71 13.29 -10.71
C LYS A 208 -3.13 13.69 -10.31
N TRP A 209 -4.14 12.97 -10.81
CA TRP A 209 -5.54 13.06 -10.36
C TRP A 209 -5.86 12.14 -9.20
N SER A 210 -5.00 11.16 -8.95
CA SER A 210 -5.14 10.13 -7.92
C SER A 210 -3.92 10.15 -7.01
N LEU A 211 -4.06 9.70 -5.75
CA LEU A 211 -3.00 9.71 -4.75
C LEU A 211 -2.33 11.10 -4.62
N ARG A 212 -3.16 12.13 -4.57
CA ARG A 212 -2.66 13.52 -4.58
C ARG A 212 -1.88 13.87 -3.30
N ALA A 213 -2.24 13.25 -2.17
CA ALA A 213 -1.51 13.38 -0.90
C ALA A 213 -0.38 12.35 -0.75
N SER A 214 0.11 11.76 -1.83
CA SER A 214 1.22 10.81 -1.83
C SER A 214 2.41 11.36 -2.62
N ALA A 215 3.61 11.28 -2.04
CA ALA A 215 4.84 11.57 -2.73
C ALA A 215 5.11 10.48 -3.79
N THR A 216 5.20 10.87 -5.03
CA THR A 216 5.49 9.97 -6.16
C THR A 216 6.52 10.61 -7.07
N GLY A 217 7.51 9.86 -7.53
CA GLY A 217 8.54 10.38 -8.41
C GLY A 217 9.16 9.29 -9.27
N GLU A 218 10.32 9.63 -9.78
CA GLU A 218 11.20 8.74 -10.51
C GLU A 218 12.48 8.51 -9.72
N LEU A 219 13.20 7.42 -10.00
CA LEU A 219 14.58 7.21 -9.61
C LEU A 219 15.41 7.19 -10.87
N VAL A 220 16.33 8.13 -11.02
CA VAL A 220 17.19 8.25 -12.21
C VAL A 220 18.63 7.98 -11.80
N PHE A 221 19.28 7.09 -12.55
CA PHE A 221 20.66 6.65 -12.30
C PHE A 221 21.52 6.94 -13.54
N ASP A 222 22.46 7.86 -13.37
CA ASP A 222 23.47 8.20 -14.39
C ASP A 222 24.86 7.86 -13.84
N ASN A 223 25.38 6.68 -14.19
CA ASN A 223 26.67 6.18 -13.74
C ASN A 223 26.86 6.20 -12.22
N VAL A 224 25.80 5.83 -11.46
CA VAL A 224 25.83 5.81 -9.99
C VAL A 224 26.77 4.73 -9.51
N LYS A 225 27.78 5.12 -8.71
CA LYS A 225 28.69 4.19 -8.04
C LYS A 225 28.04 3.65 -6.78
N VAL A 226 27.60 2.40 -6.84
CA VAL A 226 26.99 1.69 -5.71
C VAL A 226 28.03 0.80 -5.04
N PRO A 227 28.31 0.95 -3.74
CA PRO A 227 29.25 0.08 -3.01
C PRO A 227 28.90 -1.41 -3.12
N LYS A 228 29.90 -2.27 -3.11
CA LYS A 228 29.70 -3.74 -3.21
C LYS A 228 28.82 -4.29 -2.10
N GLU A 229 28.98 -3.76 -0.90
CA GLU A 229 28.21 -4.12 0.29
C GLU A 229 26.74 -3.72 0.22
N ASN A 230 26.33 -2.93 -0.77
CA ASN A 230 24.94 -2.52 -0.97
C ASN A 230 24.16 -3.46 -1.92
N LEU A 231 24.79 -4.51 -2.47
CA LEU A 231 24.09 -5.58 -3.16
C LEU A 231 23.37 -6.47 -2.14
N LEU A 232 22.10 -6.79 -2.36
CA LEU A 232 21.35 -7.77 -1.54
C LEU A 232 21.83 -9.21 -1.89
N PRO A 233 22.50 -9.93 -0.95
CA PRO A 233 23.13 -11.20 -1.28
C PRO A 233 22.16 -12.39 -1.34
N GLY A 234 20.98 -12.31 -0.70
CA GLY A 234 20.16 -13.48 -0.39
C GLY A 234 19.45 -14.09 -1.60
N ARG A 235 18.64 -13.34 -2.34
CA ARG A 235 17.84 -13.84 -3.46
C ARG A 235 18.00 -12.96 -4.70
N ASN A 236 18.13 -13.60 -5.86
CA ASN A 236 18.18 -12.93 -7.15
C ASN A 236 17.13 -13.48 -8.13
N GLY A 237 17.08 -12.90 -9.35
CA GLY A 237 16.08 -13.19 -10.36
C GLY A 237 14.75 -12.51 -10.08
N LEU A 238 13.81 -12.61 -11.03
CA LEU A 238 12.50 -11.93 -10.97
C LEU A 238 11.67 -12.34 -9.75
N GLY A 239 11.82 -13.55 -9.25
CA GLY A 239 11.11 -14.03 -8.07
C GLY A 239 11.39 -13.25 -6.78
N ALA A 240 12.52 -12.54 -6.69
CA ALA A 240 12.86 -11.74 -5.52
C ALA A 240 11.95 -10.48 -5.41
N PRO A 241 11.89 -9.57 -6.41
CA PRO A 241 10.95 -8.45 -6.36
C PRO A 241 9.48 -8.89 -6.33
N LEU A 242 9.10 -9.99 -6.98
CA LEU A 242 7.71 -10.47 -6.97
C LEU A 242 7.27 -10.91 -5.56
N SER A 243 8.15 -11.50 -4.76
CA SER A 243 7.82 -11.84 -3.37
C SER A 243 7.63 -10.60 -2.47
N CYS A 244 8.35 -9.51 -2.76
CA CYS A 244 8.11 -8.21 -2.11
C CYS A 244 6.71 -7.67 -2.46
N LEU A 245 6.31 -7.79 -3.73
CA LEU A 245 4.97 -7.41 -4.18
C LEU A 245 3.88 -8.24 -3.47
N ASP A 246 4.08 -9.53 -3.24
CA ASP A 246 3.11 -10.36 -2.50
C ASP A 246 2.92 -9.87 -1.06
N SER A 247 3.99 -9.42 -0.40
CA SER A 247 3.90 -8.79 0.92
C SER A 247 3.10 -7.48 0.88
N ALA A 248 3.35 -6.63 -0.11
CA ALA A 248 2.64 -5.36 -0.27
C ALA A 248 1.18 -5.55 -0.67
N ARG A 249 0.88 -6.45 -1.61
CA ARG A 249 -0.49 -6.80 -2.04
C ARG A 249 -1.36 -7.27 -0.90
N PHE A 250 -0.79 -8.00 0.06
CA PHE A 250 -1.46 -8.39 1.30
C PHE A 250 -1.94 -7.16 2.06
N GLY A 251 -1.07 -6.16 2.29
CA GLY A 251 -1.43 -4.90 2.95
C GLY A 251 -2.49 -4.09 2.17
N ILE A 252 -2.45 -4.11 0.82
CA ILE A 252 -3.46 -3.46 -0.02
C ILE A 252 -4.82 -4.13 0.11
N ALA A 253 -4.88 -5.47 0.21
CA ALA A 253 -6.13 -6.19 0.38
C ALA A 253 -6.86 -5.77 1.67
N TRP A 254 -6.13 -5.49 2.75
CA TRP A 254 -6.67 -4.94 3.99
C TRP A 254 -6.99 -3.45 3.86
N GLY A 255 -6.08 -2.66 3.30
CA GLY A 255 -6.24 -1.21 3.19
C GLY A 255 -7.49 -0.81 2.43
N ALA A 256 -7.77 -1.44 1.30
CA ALA A 256 -8.94 -1.14 0.48
C ALA A 256 -10.27 -1.28 1.25
N LEU A 257 -10.34 -2.20 2.23
CA LEU A 257 -11.50 -2.31 3.12
C LEU A 257 -11.66 -1.05 3.98
N GLY A 258 -10.57 -0.47 4.47
CA GLY A 258 -10.62 0.78 5.22
C GLY A 258 -11.26 1.92 4.43
N ALA A 259 -10.85 2.11 3.18
CA ALA A 259 -11.45 3.10 2.29
C ALA A 259 -12.95 2.83 2.03
N ALA A 260 -13.32 1.55 1.81
CA ALA A 260 -14.71 1.14 1.63
C ALA A 260 -15.56 1.43 2.87
N MET A 261 -15.02 1.16 4.05
CA MET A 261 -15.67 1.41 5.35
C MET A 261 -15.92 2.89 5.58
N ASP A 262 -14.93 3.74 5.33
CA ASP A 262 -15.10 5.21 5.47
C ASP A 262 -16.15 5.75 4.51
N CYS A 263 -16.14 5.32 3.25
CA CYS A 263 -17.15 5.69 2.27
C CYS A 263 -18.56 5.24 2.69
N TYR A 264 -18.69 4.02 3.21
CA TYR A 264 -19.96 3.49 3.71
C TYR A 264 -20.50 4.30 4.90
N ASP A 265 -19.67 4.52 5.92
CA ASP A 265 -20.09 5.23 7.14
C ASP A 265 -20.49 6.68 6.83
N THR A 266 -19.72 7.34 5.96
CA THR A 266 -20.04 8.71 5.51
C THR A 266 -21.35 8.73 4.76
N ALA A 267 -21.61 7.81 3.84
CA ALA A 267 -22.86 7.71 3.10
C ALA A 267 -24.06 7.38 4.01
N LEU A 268 -23.87 6.45 4.95
CA LEU A 268 -24.91 6.08 5.93
C LEU A 268 -25.31 7.25 6.79
N ARG A 269 -24.35 7.96 7.38
CA ARG A 269 -24.59 9.13 8.21
C ARG A 269 -25.29 10.24 7.42
N TYR A 270 -24.72 10.62 6.27
CA TYR A 270 -25.32 11.64 5.41
C TYR A 270 -26.75 11.29 5.02
N SER A 271 -27.02 10.03 4.66
CA SER A 271 -28.36 9.60 4.26
C SER A 271 -29.41 9.67 5.37
N LYS A 272 -28.99 9.52 6.64
CA LYS A 272 -29.87 9.67 7.82
C LYS A 272 -30.16 11.13 8.15
N GLU A 273 -29.23 12.04 7.87
CA GLU A 273 -29.32 13.46 8.19
C GLU A 273 -29.95 14.29 7.06
N ARG A 274 -29.69 13.95 5.80
CA ARG A 274 -30.17 14.68 4.64
C ARG A 274 -31.65 14.49 4.42
N ILE A 275 -32.42 15.56 4.50
CA ILE A 275 -33.87 15.55 4.26
C ILE A 275 -34.17 15.93 2.80
N GLN A 276 -34.96 15.11 2.11
CA GLN A 276 -35.58 15.40 0.82
C GLN A 276 -37.00 14.83 0.81
N PHE A 277 -37.94 15.53 0.16
CA PHE A 277 -39.36 15.14 0.13
C PHE A 277 -39.93 14.90 1.54
N GLY A 278 -39.52 15.71 2.53
CA GLY A 278 -40.02 15.69 3.89
C GLY A 278 -39.50 14.57 4.80
N LYS A 279 -38.54 13.75 4.36
CA LYS A 279 -37.95 12.67 5.16
C LYS A 279 -36.47 12.44 4.85
N PRO A 280 -35.73 11.76 5.74
CA PRO A 280 -34.34 11.37 5.46
C PRO A 280 -34.22 10.56 4.16
N ILE A 281 -33.17 10.82 3.38
CA ILE A 281 -33.00 10.06 2.12
C ILE A 281 -32.78 8.55 2.39
N ALA A 282 -32.29 8.16 3.55
CA ALA A 282 -32.23 6.76 4.01
C ALA A 282 -33.59 6.05 4.04
N ALA A 283 -34.71 6.79 4.07
CA ALA A 283 -36.06 6.23 4.05
C ALA A 283 -36.56 5.83 2.65
N PHE A 284 -35.75 6.06 1.61
CA PHE A 284 -36.10 5.68 0.23
C PHE A 284 -35.50 4.32 -0.13
N GLN A 285 -36.28 3.46 -0.79
CA GLN A 285 -35.91 2.08 -1.11
C GLN A 285 -34.59 1.94 -1.86
N LEU A 286 -34.32 2.82 -2.85
CA LEU A 286 -33.05 2.76 -3.61
C LEU A 286 -31.82 3.11 -2.76
N GLN A 287 -31.96 3.96 -1.75
CA GLN A 287 -30.86 4.25 -0.82
C GLN A 287 -30.62 3.08 0.14
N GLN A 288 -31.71 2.47 0.65
CA GLN A 288 -31.60 1.27 1.49
C GLN A 288 -30.97 0.10 0.75
N LYS A 289 -31.36 -0.11 -0.53
CA LYS A 289 -30.74 -1.12 -1.39
C LYS A 289 -29.22 -0.93 -1.47
N LYS A 290 -28.75 0.29 -1.77
CA LYS A 290 -27.32 0.59 -1.85
C LYS A 290 -26.58 0.31 -0.54
N LEU A 291 -27.12 0.79 0.58
CA LEU A 291 -26.53 0.55 1.89
C LEU A 291 -26.46 -0.95 2.23
N ALA A 292 -27.51 -1.72 1.92
CA ALA A 292 -27.53 -3.16 2.15
C ALA A 292 -26.51 -3.90 1.28
N GLU A 293 -26.40 -3.55 0.00
CA GLU A 293 -25.39 -4.11 -0.90
C GLU A 293 -23.97 -3.79 -0.45
N MET A 294 -23.68 -2.53 -0.10
CA MET A 294 -22.37 -2.10 0.35
C MET A 294 -21.92 -2.84 1.62
N ILE A 295 -22.77 -2.92 2.65
CA ILE A 295 -22.38 -3.61 3.90
C ILE A 295 -22.22 -5.12 3.70
N THR A 296 -23.01 -5.72 2.81
CA THR A 296 -22.86 -7.14 2.46
C THR A 296 -21.51 -7.41 1.82
N GLU A 297 -21.08 -6.58 0.87
CA GLU A 297 -19.78 -6.74 0.21
C GLU A 297 -18.61 -6.48 1.18
N ILE A 298 -18.70 -5.47 2.05
CA ILE A 298 -17.71 -5.23 3.10
C ILE A 298 -17.58 -6.46 4.00
N THR A 299 -18.69 -7.01 4.48
CA THR A 299 -18.69 -8.19 5.37
C THR A 299 -18.03 -9.42 4.71
N LYS A 300 -18.37 -9.71 3.46
CA LYS A 300 -17.77 -10.80 2.69
C LYS A 300 -16.26 -10.61 2.54
N ALA A 301 -15.84 -9.40 2.21
CA ALA A 301 -14.44 -9.06 2.02
C ALA A 301 -13.64 -9.09 3.35
N GLN A 302 -14.24 -8.69 4.47
CA GLN A 302 -13.63 -8.83 5.78
C GLN A 302 -13.35 -10.30 6.12
N LEU A 303 -14.31 -11.20 5.90
CA LEU A 303 -14.13 -12.65 6.11
C LEU A 303 -13.04 -13.24 5.22
N LEU A 304 -13.02 -12.86 3.93
CA LEU A 304 -11.97 -13.27 3.00
C LEU A 304 -10.59 -12.82 3.49
N THR A 305 -10.48 -11.58 3.90
CA THR A 305 -9.21 -10.97 4.30
C THR A 305 -8.74 -11.50 5.66
N TRP A 306 -9.67 -11.71 6.60
CA TRP A 306 -9.38 -12.36 7.88
C TRP A 306 -8.80 -13.76 7.67
N ARG A 307 -9.44 -14.59 6.80
CA ARG A 307 -8.91 -15.93 6.50
C ARG A 307 -7.54 -15.86 5.83
N LEU A 308 -7.33 -14.91 4.93
CA LEU A 308 -6.02 -14.67 4.32
C LEU A 308 -4.96 -14.31 5.38
N GLY A 309 -5.32 -13.48 6.37
CA GLY A 309 -4.44 -13.12 7.49
C GLY A 309 -3.99 -14.34 8.29
N GLN A 310 -4.91 -15.25 8.62
CA GLN A 310 -4.58 -16.51 9.29
C GLN A 310 -3.61 -17.37 8.45
N LEU A 311 -3.92 -17.55 7.16
CA LEU A 311 -3.05 -18.32 6.26
C LEU A 311 -1.65 -17.70 6.13
N LYS A 312 -1.57 -16.38 6.17
CA LYS A 312 -0.28 -15.67 6.13
C LYS A 312 0.53 -15.89 7.40
N ASN A 313 -0.12 -15.86 8.58
CA ASN A 313 0.52 -16.16 9.86
C ASN A 313 1.01 -17.62 9.94
N GLU A 314 0.26 -18.54 9.33
CA GLU A 314 0.63 -19.97 9.23
C GLU A 314 1.69 -20.25 8.16
N GLY A 315 2.16 -19.25 7.39
CA GLY A 315 3.09 -19.44 6.26
C GLY A 315 2.48 -20.19 5.07
N ARG A 316 1.16 -20.24 4.94
CA ARG A 316 0.40 -21.02 3.94
C ARG A 316 -0.27 -20.18 2.86
N ALA A 317 -0.22 -18.85 2.97
CA ALA A 317 -0.80 -17.96 1.96
C ALA A 317 -0.06 -18.10 0.62
N THR A 318 -0.80 -18.30 -0.47
CA THR A 318 -0.24 -18.37 -1.84
C THR A 318 -0.38 -17.03 -2.56
N THR A 319 0.43 -16.81 -3.60
CA THR A 319 0.34 -15.64 -4.49
C THR A 319 -1.07 -15.51 -5.11
N ALA A 320 -1.71 -16.63 -5.49
CA ALA A 320 -3.07 -16.62 -6.06
C ALA A 320 -4.10 -16.15 -5.03
N GLN A 321 -4.03 -16.61 -3.78
CA GLN A 321 -4.92 -16.17 -2.70
C GLN A 321 -4.77 -14.67 -2.41
N ILE A 322 -3.53 -14.18 -2.34
CA ILE A 322 -3.24 -12.75 -2.14
C ILE A 322 -3.77 -11.92 -3.32
N SER A 323 -3.55 -12.38 -4.55
CA SER A 323 -4.04 -11.74 -5.78
C SER A 323 -5.58 -11.68 -5.81
N MET A 324 -6.25 -12.78 -5.45
CA MET A 324 -7.71 -12.86 -5.35
C MET A 324 -8.25 -11.83 -4.34
N ALA A 325 -7.68 -11.77 -3.15
CA ALA A 325 -8.12 -10.85 -2.11
C ALA A 325 -7.87 -9.39 -2.49
N LYS A 326 -6.66 -9.04 -2.99
CA LYS A 326 -6.35 -7.67 -3.43
C LYS A 326 -7.31 -7.22 -4.51
N ARG A 327 -7.49 -8.00 -5.58
CA ARG A 327 -8.39 -7.66 -6.67
C ARG A 327 -9.83 -7.48 -6.19
N ASN A 328 -10.37 -8.47 -5.46
CA ASN A 328 -11.75 -8.43 -4.97
C ASN A 328 -12.00 -7.18 -4.10
N ASN A 329 -11.14 -6.94 -3.10
CA ASN A 329 -11.38 -5.89 -2.12
C ASN A 329 -11.22 -4.50 -2.72
N VAL A 330 -10.27 -4.31 -3.64
CA VAL A 330 -10.11 -3.03 -4.33
C VAL A 330 -11.27 -2.76 -5.29
N GLU A 331 -11.77 -3.78 -6.00
CA GLU A 331 -12.93 -3.65 -6.88
C GLU A 331 -14.19 -3.23 -6.13
N ILE A 332 -14.48 -3.91 -4.99
CA ILE A 332 -15.66 -3.54 -4.20
C ILE A 332 -15.50 -2.17 -3.54
N ALA A 333 -14.30 -1.82 -3.08
CA ALA A 333 -14.04 -0.50 -2.49
C ALA A 333 -14.32 0.63 -3.49
N LEU A 334 -13.86 0.48 -4.73
CA LEU A 334 -14.12 1.46 -5.79
C LEU A 334 -15.62 1.55 -6.14
N LYS A 335 -16.33 0.41 -6.20
CA LYS A 335 -17.78 0.39 -6.40
C LYS A 335 -18.51 1.10 -5.25
N ILE A 336 -18.13 0.82 -4.02
CA ILE A 336 -18.70 1.46 -2.81
C ILE A 336 -18.43 2.97 -2.82
N ALA A 337 -17.22 3.40 -3.13
CA ALA A 337 -16.88 4.82 -3.21
C ALA A 337 -17.73 5.55 -4.28
N ARG A 338 -17.95 4.95 -5.44
CA ARG A 338 -18.80 5.51 -6.50
C ARG A 338 -20.26 5.61 -6.09
N GLU A 339 -20.82 4.56 -5.45
CA GLU A 339 -22.19 4.59 -4.94
C GLU A 339 -22.37 5.60 -3.80
N ALA A 340 -21.43 5.65 -2.85
CA ALA A 340 -21.42 6.62 -1.77
C ALA A 340 -21.37 8.06 -2.31
N ARG A 341 -20.49 8.33 -3.28
CA ARG A 341 -20.43 9.64 -3.95
C ARG A 341 -21.77 10.02 -4.58
N GLN A 342 -22.43 9.06 -5.25
CA GLN A 342 -23.73 9.30 -5.85
C GLN A 342 -24.81 9.59 -4.79
N MET A 343 -24.80 8.88 -3.64
CA MET A 343 -25.75 9.08 -2.55
C MET A 343 -25.68 10.49 -1.96
N LEU A 344 -24.49 11.11 -1.94
CA LEU A 344 -24.32 12.48 -1.47
C LEU A 344 -24.75 13.56 -2.49
N GLY A 345 -25.07 13.17 -3.73
CA GLY A 345 -25.46 14.11 -4.78
C GLY A 345 -24.35 15.13 -5.07
N GLY A 346 -24.69 16.42 -5.11
CA GLY A 346 -23.72 17.49 -5.35
C GLY A 346 -22.62 17.58 -4.29
N MET A 347 -22.92 17.24 -3.03
CA MET A 347 -21.93 17.24 -1.96
C MET A 347 -20.88 16.13 -2.14
N GLY A 348 -21.20 15.09 -2.88
CA GLY A 348 -20.29 13.98 -3.13
C GLY A 348 -19.09 14.31 -4.02
N ILE A 349 -19.00 15.50 -4.62
CA ILE A 349 -17.86 15.93 -5.42
C ILE A 349 -17.02 17.02 -4.73
N THR A 350 -17.35 17.39 -3.49
CA THR A 350 -16.65 18.42 -2.71
C THR A 350 -15.65 17.80 -1.73
N GLY A 351 -14.68 18.57 -1.28
CA GLY A 351 -13.76 18.20 -0.22
C GLY A 351 -14.33 18.22 1.20
N ASP A 352 -15.62 18.53 1.36
CA ASP A 352 -16.31 18.48 2.67
C ASP A 352 -16.49 17.04 3.17
N PHE A 353 -16.37 16.07 2.27
CA PHE A 353 -16.46 14.64 2.53
C PHE A 353 -15.30 13.89 1.88
N SER A 354 -14.80 12.85 2.54
CA SER A 354 -13.66 12.04 2.10
C SER A 354 -13.89 11.21 0.81
N ILE A 355 -15.15 11.03 0.44
CA ILE A 355 -15.59 10.04 -0.57
C ILE A 355 -14.94 10.27 -1.94
N MET A 356 -14.93 11.54 -2.43
CA MET A 356 -14.35 11.83 -3.75
C MET A 356 -12.83 11.57 -3.76
N ARG A 357 -12.14 11.88 -2.68
CA ARG A 357 -10.72 11.60 -2.50
C ARG A 357 -10.46 10.10 -2.52
N HIS A 358 -11.22 9.29 -1.76
CA HIS A 358 -11.13 7.84 -1.80
C HIS A 358 -11.42 7.28 -3.21
N MET A 359 -12.46 7.77 -3.88
CA MET A 359 -12.80 7.33 -5.23
C MET A 359 -11.64 7.57 -6.21
N MET A 360 -11.05 8.78 -6.19
CA MET A 360 -9.89 9.09 -7.03
C MET A 360 -8.67 8.24 -6.67
N ASN A 361 -8.37 8.05 -5.38
CA ASN A 361 -7.24 7.25 -4.93
C ASN A 361 -7.37 5.79 -5.35
N LEU A 362 -8.56 5.21 -5.24
CA LEU A 362 -8.83 3.82 -5.58
C LEU A 362 -8.60 3.51 -7.07
N GLU A 363 -8.69 4.49 -7.98
CA GLU A 363 -8.30 4.30 -9.40
C GLU A 363 -6.80 3.98 -9.55
N SER A 364 -5.93 4.51 -8.68
CA SER A 364 -4.53 4.07 -8.62
C SER A 364 -4.38 2.72 -7.95
N VAL A 365 -5.16 2.44 -6.89
CA VAL A 365 -5.09 1.16 -6.16
C VAL A 365 -5.50 -0.01 -7.05
N VAL A 366 -6.45 0.19 -7.98
CA VAL A 366 -6.82 -0.77 -9.05
C VAL A 366 -5.62 -1.07 -9.96
N THR A 367 -4.76 -0.08 -10.19
CA THR A 367 -3.73 -0.10 -11.23
C THR A 367 -2.38 -0.61 -10.74
N TYR A 368 -1.92 -0.17 -9.56
CA TYR A 368 -0.56 -0.45 -9.09
C TYR A 368 -0.42 -1.84 -8.44
N GLU A 369 0.86 -2.28 -8.29
CA GLU A 369 1.24 -3.56 -7.69
C GLU A 369 0.52 -4.77 -8.31
N GLY A 370 0.37 -4.72 -9.62
CA GLY A 370 -0.46 -5.62 -10.42
C GLY A 370 -1.84 -5.00 -10.68
N THR A 371 -2.15 -4.79 -11.96
CA THR A 371 -3.50 -4.39 -12.38
C THR A 371 -4.50 -5.49 -12.06
N HIS A 372 -5.80 -5.17 -12.06
CA HIS A 372 -6.84 -6.19 -11.91
C HIS A 372 -6.68 -7.35 -12.89
N ASP A 373 -6.31 -7.04 -14.15
CA ASP A 373 -6.09 -8.06 -15.18
C ASP A 373 -4.91 -8.98 -14.84
N ILE A 374 -3.79 -8.42 -14.37
CA ILE A 374 -2.65 -9.22 -13.91
C ILE A 374 -3.04 -10.17 -12.78
N HIS A 375 -3.87 -9.73 -11.83
CA HIS A 375 -4.37 -10.59 -10.75
C HIS A 375 -5.29 -11.69 -11.25
N LEU A 376 -6.09 -11.44 -12.28
CA LEU A 376 -6.89 -12.48 -12.96
C LEU A 376 -5.99 -13.51 -13.63
N LEU A 377 -4.94 -13.07 -14.35
CA LEU A 377 -3.98 -13.96 -14.99
C LEU A 377 -3.20 -14.82 -13.97
N ILE A 378 -2.80 -14.25 -12.83
CA ILE A 378 -2.16 -15.01 -11.74
C ILE A 378 -3.10 -16.09 -11.21
N THR A 379 -4.35 -15.74 -10.94
CA THR A 379 -5.36 -16.69 -10.43
C THR A 379 -5.71 -17.73 -11.51
N GLY A 380 -5.82 -17.31 -12.77
CA GLY A 380 -6.08 -18.19 -13.91
C GLY A 380 -4.97 -19.23 -14.11
N LEU A 381 -3.71 -18.81 -14.02
CA LEU A 381 -2.56 -19.73 -14.07
C LEU A 381 -2.63 -20.77 -12.94
N ASP A 382 -2.93 -20.35 -11.72
CA ASP A 382 -3.04 -21.25 -10.57
C ASP A 382 -4.16 -22.31 -10.75
N ILE A 383 -5.30 -21.90 -11.34
CA ILE A 383 -6.44 -22.80 -11.59
C ILE A 383 -6.17 -23.76 -12.73
N THR A 384 -5.57 -23.29 -13.83
CA THR A 384 -5.47 -24.04 -15.08
C THR A 384 -4.12 -24.74 -15.30
N GLY A 385 -3.06 -24.25 -14.64
CA GLY A 385 -1.67 -24.63 -14.92
C GLY A 385 -1.09 -24.03 -16.20
N GLU A 386 -1.90 -23.23 -16.96
CA GLU A 386 -1.50 -22.65 -18.25
C GLU A 386 -1.21 -21.15 -18.12
N SER A 387 -0.04 -20.70 -18.59
CA SER A 387 0.36 -19.30 -18.55
C SER A 387 -0.30 -18.50 -19.66
N ALA A 388 -0.92 -17.38 -19.28
CA ALA A 388 -1.46 -16.38 -20.21
C ALA A 388 -0.61 -15.09 -20.24
N PHE A 389 0.63 -15.13 -19.74
CA PHE A 389 1.56 -14.00 -19.71
C PHE A 389 2.48 -13.92 -20.96
N VAL A 390 2.02 -14.35 -22.10
CA VAL A 390 2.79 -14.35 -23.37
C VAL A 390 2.25 -13.34 -24.35
#